data_e1093e9878390474fdc0532216688271
#
_entry.id   e1093e9878390474fdc0532216688271
#
_cell.length_a   1.000
_cell.length_b   1.000
_cell.length_c   1.000
_cell.angle_alpha   90.00
_cell.angle_beta   90.00
_cell.angle_gamma   90.00
#
_symmetry.space_group_name_H-M   'P 1'
#
loop_
_entity.id
_entity.type
_entity.pdbx_description
1 polymer ?
#
loop_
_entity_poly.entity_id
_entity_poly.type
_entity_poly.pdbx_seq_one_letter_code
_entity_poly.pdbx_strand_id
1 'polypeptide(L)'
;FNGRISSRSMRKYKIFGAFFSQLFNWFTMLCMQNPHSRNGLESIGVDRSRLMVIGDPKFDTLPTLTKEKQDKVRQKLRIAPLSMVWVAGSTHEGEEEVILDVHARLKEQFGNLTLVLAPRRLERSFHTARIIMSKGISFVRRSDQWDKDGYDFSVLLLDTMGELAEVYSICDFAFVGNSFVTPGGGHNLIEPVAYGKPVLFGPYVENNQHNADALIESGLGIKVSTADELEAAVRHWLSERTELARLEGKAKGFVLHHQGASRRMADIIDDQLKG
;
A
#
# COMPACT_ATOMS: atom_id res chain seq x y z
N PHE A 1 15.44 -17.14 -1.26
CA PHE A 1 15.22 -15.88 -2.00
C PHE A 1 14.11 -15.06 -1.33
N ASN A 2 14.06 -13.74 -1.61
CA ASN A 2 13.02 -12.81 -1.17
C ASN A 2 12.94 -12.67 0.37
N GLY A 3 14.07 -12.75 1.06
CA GLY A 3 14.17 -12.73 2.52
C GLY A 3 13.79 -11.37 3.10
N ARG A 4 12.80 -11.39 4.03
CA ARG A 4 12.41 -10.23 4.82
C ARG A 4 12.26 -10.63 6.29
N ILE A 5 12.84 -9.85 7.18
CA ILE A 5 12.78 -10.12 8.61
C ILE A 5 12.21 -8.90 9.32
N SER A 6 11.09 -9.09 10.01
CA SER A 6 10.48 -8.04 10.82
C SER A 6 11.30 -7.79 12.10
N SER A 7 11.22 -6.59 12.66
CA SER A 7 11.86 -6.24 13.94
C SER A 7 11.42 -7.17 15.07
N ARG A 8 10.16 -7.65 15.04
CA ARG A 8 9.64 -8.63 16.01
C ARG A 8 10.33 -9.99 15.88
N SER A 9 10.49 -10.49 14.65
CA SER A 9 11.19 -11.75 14.38
C SER A 9 12.67 -11.63 14.73
N MET A 10 13.29 -10.50 14.40
CA MET A 10 14.70 -10.25 14.71
C MET A 10 14.98 -10.28 16.23
N ARG A 11 14.07 -9.73 17.04
CA ARG A 11 14.20 -9.85 18.52
C ARG A 11 14.24 -11.30 18.97
N LYS A 12 13.38 -12.17 18.41
CA LYS A 12 13.38 -13.61 18.71
C LYS A 12 14.66 -14.29 18.23
N TYR A 13 15.13 -13.95 17.02
CA TYR A 13 16.37 -14.51 16.49
C TYR A 13 17.59 -14.13 17.31
N LYS A 14 17.63 -12.92 17.89
CA LYS A 14 18.70 -12.51 18.81
C LYS A 14 18.71 -13.30 20.11
N ILE A 15 17.54 -13.67 20.66
CA ILE A 15 17.46 -14.47 21.88
C ILE A 15 18.08 -15.87 21.69
N PHE A 16 17.85 -16.48 20.51
CA PHE A 16 18.37 -17.80 20.15
C PHE A 16 19.48 -17.68 19.08
N GLY A 17 20.35 -16.69 19.19
CA GLY A 17 21.29 -16.27 18.16
C GLY A 17 22.15 -17.40 17.61
N ALA A 18 22.77 -18.21 18.46
CA ALA A 18 23.61 -19.33 18.06
C ALA A 18 22.85 -20.36 17.21
N PHE A 19 21.62 -20.70 17.59
CA PHE A 19 20.78 -21.64 16.84
C PHE A 19 20.42 -21.10 15.47
N PHE A 20 19.93 -19.87 15.42
CA PHE A 20 19.53 -19.26 14.13
C PHE A 20 20.73 -18.95 13.24
N SER A 21 21.86 -18.54 13.80
CA SER A 21 23.10 -18.36 13.05
C SER A 21 23.52 -19.67 12.37
N GLN A 22 23.55 -20.78 13.11
CA GLN A 22 23.88 -22.09 12.55
C GLN A 22 22.88 -22.49 11.45
N LEU A 23 21.58 -22.33 11.70
CA LEU A 23 20.53 -22.65 10.73
C LEU A 23 20.68 -21.86 9.43
N PHE A 24 20.90 -20.54 9.52
CA PHE A 24 21.03 -19.69 8.35
C PHE A 24 22.35 -19.89 7.61
N ASN A 25 23.41 -20.30 8.30
CA ASN A 25 24.70 -20.65 7.66
C ASN A 25 24.67 -21.97 6.89
N TRP A 26 23.60 -22.78 6.98
CA TRP A 26 23.41 -23.95 6.11
C TRP A 26 22.96 -23.59 4.69
N PHE A 27 22.40 -22.39 4.49
CA PHE A 27 22.03 -21.96 3.14
C PHE A 27 23.25 -21.50 2.36
N THR A 28 23.31 -21.85 1.09
CA THR A 28 24.37 -21.40 0.18
C THR A 28 24.37 -19.88 0.04
N MET A 29 23.17 -19.28 -0.15
CA MET A 29 23.00 -17.84 -0.31
C MET A 29 21.63 -17.41 0.30
N LEU A 30 21.62 -16.26 0.95
CA LEU A 30 20.44 -15.63 1.53
C LEU A 30 20.20 -14.28 0.85
N CYS A 31 19.25 -14.25 -0.08
CA CYS A 31 18.89 -13.07 -0.84
C CYS A 31 17.82 -12.26 -0.12
N MET A 32 18.20 -11.11 0.41
CA MET A 32 17.37 -10.26 1.26
C MET A 32 16.74 -9.12 0.46
N GLN A 33 15.52 -8.69 0.85
CA GLN A 33 14.84 -7.56 0.22
C GLN A 33 15.54 -6.21 0.49
N ASN A 34 16.16 -6.06 1.65
CA ASN A 34 16.69 -4.77 2.09
C ASN A 34 17.91 -4.91 3.01
N PRO A 35 18.71 -3.82 3.16
CA PRO A 35 19.89 -3.80 4.03
C PRO A 35 19.57 -4.07 5.51
N HIS A 36 18.39 -3.63 6.01
CA HIS A 36 17.99 -3.86 7.40
C HIS A 36 17.90 -5.36 7.73
N SER A 37 17.24 -6.14 6.87
CA SER A 37 17.12 -7.59 7.03
C SER A 37 18.49 -8.29 6.92
N ARG A 38 19.35 -7.85 5.99
CA ARG A 38 20.74 -8.35 5.89
C ARG A 38 21.53 -8.08 7.16
N ASN A 39 21.59 -6.82 7.60
CA ASN A 39 22.35 -6.42 8.77
C ASN A 39 21.84 -7.10 10.06
N GLY A 40 20.52 -7.36 10.12
CA GLY A 40 19.92 -8.13 11.19
C GLY A 40 20.48 -9.55 11.27
N LEU A 41 20.55 -10.29 10.16
CA LEU A 41 21.13 -11.63 10.12
C LEU A 41 22.64 -11.63 10.43
N GLU A 42 23.37 -10.67 9.88
CA GLU A 42 24.79 -10.47 10.17
C GLU A 42 25.01 -10.27 11.69
N SER A 43 24.14 -9.51 12.36
CA SER A 43 24.23 -9.23 13.81
C SER A 43 24.04 -10.45 14.73
N ILE A 44 23.51 -11.55 14.22
CA ILE A 44 23.37 -12.82 14.95
C ILE A 44 24.42 -13.86 14.51
N GLY A 45 25.41 -13.48 13.69
CA GLY A 45 26.53 -14.33 13.30
C GLY A 45 26.32 -15.11 12.01
N VAL A 46 25.40 -14.70 11.14
CA VAL A 46 25.33 -15.25 9.77
C VAL A 46 26.45 -14.66 8.94
N ASP A 47 27.16 -15.52 8.19
CA ASP A 47 28.27 -15.15 7.35
C ASP A 47 27.84 -14.12 6.28
N ARG A 48 28.52 -12.96 6.29
CA ARG A 48 28.25 -11.87 5.36
C ARG A 48 28.41 -12.27 3.89
N SER A 49 29.32 -13.20 3.59
CA SER A 49 29.52 -13.69 2.21
C SER A 49 28.30 -14.41 1.63
N ARG A 50 27.41 -14.91 2.52
CA ARG A 50 26.16 -15.59 2.17
C ARG A 50 24.98 -14.63 2.07
N LEU A 51 25.15 -13.35 2.45
CA LEU A 51 24.08 -12.36 2.55
C LEU A 51 24.14 -11.35 1.41
N MET A 52 23.16 -11.36 0.53
CA MET A 52 23.05 -10.41 -0.57
C MET A 52 21.74 -9.61 -0.51
N VAL A 53 21.79 -8.32 -0.78
CA VAL A 53 20.59 -7.49 -0.93
C VAL A 53 20.23 -7.43 -2.41
N ILE A 54 19.07 -7.95 -2.76
CA ILE A 54 18.57 -8.03 -4.14
C ILE A 54 17.38 -7.12 -4.43
N GLY A 55 16.76 -6.53 -3.40
CA GLY A 55 15.54 -5.74 -3.52
C GLY A 55 14.27 -6.58 -3.36
N ASP A 56 13.12 -5.91 -3.51
CA ASP A 56 11.79 -6.56 -3.42
C ASP A 56 11.26 -6.82 -4.85
N PRO A 57 11.05 -8.10 -5.24
CA PRO A 57 10.51 -8.46 -6.56
C PRO A 57 9.14 -7.85 -6.88
N LYS A 58 8.43 -7.37 -5.88
CA LYS A 58 7.15 -6.67 -6.10
C LYS A 58 7.28 -5.44 -6.98
N PHE A 59 8.45 -4.78 -6.97
CA PHE A 59 8.70 -3.66 -7.87
C PHE A 59 8.82 -4.06 -9.35
N ASP A 60 9.12 -5.32 -9.64
CA ASP A 60 9.33 -5.80 -11.01
C ASP A 60 8.02 -6.14 -11.74
N THR A 61 6.96 -6.41 -10.99
CA THR A 61 5.67 -6.90 -11.52
C THR A 61 4.63 -5.79 -11.67
N LEU A 62 5.06 -4.54 -11.72
CA LEU A 62 4.14 -3.41 -11.72
C LEU A 62 3.46 -3.23 -13.07
N PRO A 63 2.13 -3.26 -13.14
CA PRO A 63 1.42 -3.07 -14.37
C PRO A 63 1.46 -1.60 -14.79
N THR A 64 1.97 -1.34 -15.99
CA THR A 64 1.78 -0.05 -16.63
C THR A 64 0.38 0.00 -17.21
N LEU A 65 -0.53 0.72 -16.58
CA LEU A 65 -1.86 0.94 -17.13
C LEU A 65 -1.85 2.16 -18.03
N THR A 66 -2.27 1.97 -19.28
CA THR A 66 -2.50 3.07 -20.22
C THR A 66 -3.71 3.90 -19.76
N LYS A 67 -3.77 5.17 -20.18
CA LYS A 67 -4.92 6.05 -19.86
C LYS A 67 -6.24 5.42 -20.29
N GLU A 68 -6.27 4.78 -21.46
CA GLU A 68 -7.46 4.05 -21.95
C GLU A 68 -7.95 2.96 -20.99
N LYS A 69 -7.02 2.21 -20.39
CA LYS A 69 -7.37 1.19 -19.38
C LYS A 69 -7.88 1.84 -18.09
N GLN A 70 -7.29 2.96 -17.66
CA GLN A 70 -7.76 3.72 -16.51
C GLN A 70 -9.18 4.26 -16.73
N ASP A 71 -9.46 4.79 -17.90
CA ASP A 71 -10.80 5.29 -18.28
C ASP A 71 -11.83 4.15 -18.28
N LYS A 72 -11.47 2.95 -18.78
CA LYS A 72 -12.31 1.76 -18.69
C LYS A 72 -12.58 1.33 -17.23
N VAL A 73 -11.56 1.43 -16.35
CA VAL A 73 -11.75 1.15 -14.92
C VAL A 73 -12.69 2.16 -14.28
N ARG A 74 -12.51 3.47 -14.55
CA ARG A 74 -13.43 4.50 -14.05
C ARG A 74 -14.86 4.25 -14.52
N GLN A 75 -15.06 3.93 -15.79
CA GLN A 75 -16.37 3.61 -16.37
C GLN A 75 -16.98 2.35 -15.72
N LYS A 76 -16.20 1.27 -15.59
CA LYS A 76 -16.61 0.02 -14.92
C LYS A 76 -17.05 0.25 -13.47
N LEU A 77 -16.43 1.20 -12.78
CA LEU A 77 -16.73 1.55 -11.39
C LEU A 77 -17.71 2.72 -11.27
N ARG A 78 -18.22 3.25 -12.38
CA ARG A 78 -19.12 4.41 -12.44
C ARG A 78 -18.60 5.62 -11.66
N ILE A 79 -17.30 5.84 -11.70
CA ILE A 79 -16.66 7.02 -11.12
C ILE A 79 -16.67 8.12 -12.16
N ALA A 80 -17.26 9.28 -11.82
CA ALA A 80 -17.38 10.40 -12.74
C ALA A 80 -15.99 10.84 -13.24
N PRO A 81 -15.86 11.24 -14.54
CA PRO A 81 -14.57 11.55 -15.15
C PRO A 81 -13.77 12.63 -14.42
N LEU A 82 -14.46 13.61 -13.83
CA LEU A 82 -13.85 14.75 -13.12
C LEU A 82 -13.76 14.58 -11.61
N SER A 83 -14.18 13.41 -11.07
CA SER A 83 -14.07 13.15 -9.63
C SER A 83 -12.60 13.04 -9.22
N MET A 84 -12.27 13.70 -8.12
CA MET A 84 -11.11 13.39 -7.30
C MET A 84 -11.38 12.07 -6.57
N VAL A 85 -10.48 11.13 -6.70
CA VAL A 85 -10.64 9.80 -6.11
C VAL A 85 -9.51 9.54 -5.12
N TRP A 86 -9.87 9.26 -3.89
CA TRP A 86 -8.93 8.64 -2.97
C TRP A 86 -9.37 7.24 -2.59
N VAL A 87 -8.38 6.37 -2.37
CA VAL A 87 -8.62 4.96 -2.05
C VAL A 87 -8.14 4.68 -0.65
N ALA A 88 -9.02 4.17 0.19
CA ALA A 88 -8.65 3.57 1.47
C ALA A 88 -8.61 2.05 1.29
N GLY A 89 -7.42 1.52 1.04
CA GLY A 89 -7.22 0.12 0.66
C GLY A 89 -6.81 -0.77 1.83
N SER A 90 -7.37 -1.97 1.87
CA SER A 90 -7.07 -3.00 2.88
C SER A 90 -7.32 -2.51 4.32
N THR A 91 -8.42 -1.82 4.54
CA THR A 91 -8.76 -1.28 5.85
C THR A 91 -9.18 -2.35 6.85
N HIS A 92 -9.02 -2.04 8.12
CA HIS A 92 -9.36 -2.89 9.27
C HIS A 92 -10.35 -2.16 10.19
N GLU A 93 -10.90 -2.92 11.12
CA GLU A 93 -11.85 -2.42 12.11
C GLU A 93 -11.28 -1.22 12.88
N GLY A 94 -12.10 -0.16 13.02
CA GLY A 94 -11.73 1.11 13.63
C GLY A 94 -11.08 2.11 12.67
N GLU A 95 -10.55 1.67 11.52
CA GLU A 95 -10.04 2.57 10.49
C GLU A 95 -11.16 3.14 9.63
N GLU A 96 -12.15 2.31 9.30
CA GLU A 96 -13.27 2.69 8.42
C GLU A 96 -14.07 3.87 8.99
N GLU A 97 -14.33 3.87 10.30
CA GLU A 97 -15.06 4.95 10.96
C GLU A 97 -14.32 6.29 10.84
N VAL A 98 -13.01 6.29 11.13
CA VAL A 98 -12.18 7.50 11.05
C VAL A 98 -12.11 8.02 9.61
N ILE A 99 -11.87 7.12 8.64
CA ILE A 99 -11.78 7.45 7.22
C ILE A 99 -13.09 8.05 6.71
N LEU A 100 -14.24 7.47 7.10
CA LEU A 100 -15.55 7.94 6.69
C LEU A 100 -15.89 9.31 7.31
N ASP A 101 -15.50 9.57 8.56
CA ASP A 101 -15.71 10.86 9.20
C ASP A 101 -14.88 11.95 8.53
N VAL A 102 -13.60 11.67 8.22
CA VAL A 102 -12.73 12.57 7.47
C VAL A 102 -13.29 12.81 6.06
N HIS A 103 -13.73 11.75 5.38
CA HIS A 103 -14.31 11.88 4.04
C HIS A 103 -15.57 12.74 4.03
N ALA A 104 -16.48 12.55 4.98
CA ALA A 104 -17.72 13.34 5.08
C ALA A 104 -17.42 14.84 5.23
N ARG A 105 -16.51 15.22 6.14
CA ARG A 105 -16.11 16.63 6.33
C ARG A 105 -15.47 17.23 5.08
N LEU A 106 -14.63 16.46 4.39
CA LEU A 106 -13.97 16.93 3.16
C LEU A 106 -14.92 17.02 1.97
N LYS A 107 -15.91 16.11 1.90
CA LYS A 107 -16.93 16.12 0.83
C LYS A 107 -17.76 17.41 0.81
N GLU A 108 -18.00 18.03 1.96
CA GLU A 108 -18.71 19.31 2.07
C GLU A 108 -17.96 20.44 1.34
N GLN A 109 -16.61 20.37 1.34
CA GLN A 109 -15.75 21.39 0.71
C GLN A 109 -15.36 21.02 -0.71
N PHE A 110 -15.18 19.73 -0.99
CA PHE A 110 -14.76 19.18 -2.28
C PHE A 110 -15.89 18.32 -2.86
N GLY A 111 -16.92 18.97 -3.39
CA GLY A 111 -18.15 18.31 -3.86
C GLY A 111 -17.94 17.20 -4.91
N ASN A 112 -16.82 17.20 -5.63
CA ASN A 112 -16.46 16.16 -6.61
C ASN A 112 -15.54 15.06 -6.03
N LEU A 113 -15.39 14.97 -4.70
CA LEU A 113 -14.58 13.95 -4.04
C LEU A 113 -15.31 12.61 -3.98
N THR A 114 -14.63 11.53 -4.34
CA THR A 114 -15.12 10.15 -4.20
C THR A 114 -14.11 9.33 -3.41
N LEU A 115 -14.61 8.58 -2.42
CA LEU A 115 -13.82 7.60 -1.68
C LEU A 115 -14.09 6.19 -2.23
N VAL A 116 -13.04 5.44 -2.54
CA VAL A 116 -13.15 3.99 -2.68
C VAL A 116 -12.65 3.34 -1.39
N LEU A 117 -13.55 2.69 -0.68
CA LEU A 117 -13.27 2.02 0.59
C LEU A 117 -13.21 0.51 0.38
N ALA A 118 -12.05 -0.09 0.63
CA ALA A 118 -11.79 -1.50 0.39
C ALA A 118 -11.37 -2.22 1.69
N PRO A 119 -12.30 -2.80 2.45
CA PRO A 119 -11.99 -3.59 3.63
C PRO A 119 -11.14 -4.82 3.28
N ARG A 120 -10.16 -5.14 4.13
CA ARG A 120 -9.26 -6.30 3.91
C ARG A 120 -10.01 -7.63 3.91
N ARG A 121 -11.05 -7.73 4.72
CA ARG A 121 -11.88 -8.94 4.87
C ARG A 121 -13.26 -8.67 4.29
N LEU A 122 -13.64 -9.43 3.27
CA LEU A 122 -14.93 -9.25 2.59
C LEU A 122 -16.12 -9.53 3.52
N GLU A 123 -15.95 -10.41 4.52
CA GLU A 123 -16.98 -10.70 5.51
C GLU A 123 -17.39 -9.45 6.30
N ARG A 124 -16.51 -8.45 6.37
CA ARG A 124 -16.78 -7.17 7.03
C ARG A 124 -17.54 -6.19 6.16
N SER A 125 -17.70 -6.42 4.85
CA SER A 125 -18.34 -5.46 3.94
C SER A 125 -19.76 -5.10 4.36
N PHE A 126 -20.53 -6.05 4.89
CA PHE A 126 -21.87 -5.76 5.44
C PHE A 126 -21.79 -4.84 6.67
N HIS A 127 -20.83 -5.06 7.55
CA HIS A 127 -20.63 -4.20 8.72
C HIS A 127 -20.19 -2.79 8.29
N THR A 128 -19.22 -2.70 7.38
CA THR A 128 -18.78 -1.41 6.81
C THR A 128 -19.91 -0.67 6.11
N ALA A 129 -20.76 -1.37 5.34
CA ALA A 129 -21.96 -0.78 4.74
C ALA A 129 -22.90 -0.17 5.79
N ARG A 130 -23.11 -0.86 6.92
CA ARG A 130 -23.94 -0.33 8.03
C ARG A 130 -23.34 0.93 8.66
N ILE A 131 -22.01 1.00 8.80
CA ILE A 131 -21.32 2.20 9.28
C ILE A 131 -21.56 3.36 8.30
N ILE A 132 -21.39 3.14 6.99
CA ILE A 132 -21.64 4.17 5.98
C ILE A 132 -23.10 4.67 6.05
N MET A 133 -24.06 3.75 6.12
CA MET A 133 -25.47 4.08 6.23
C MET A 133 -25.78 4.89 7.52
N SER A 134 -25.22 4.50 8.66
CA SER A 134 -25.44 5.20 9.93
C SER A 134 -24.92 6.64 9.95
N LYS A 135 -23.94 6.95 9.07
CA LYS A 135 -23.40 8.30 8.88
C LYS A 135 -24.16 9.11 7.82
N GLY A 136 -25.21 8.56 7.19
CA GLY A 136 -25.97 9.23 6.14
C GLY A 136 -25.19 9.49 4.86
N ILE A 137 -24.10 8.77 4.62
CA ILE A 137 -23.25 8.95 3.44
C ILE A 137 -23.84 8.15 2.27
N SER A 138 -23.99 8.78 1.10
CA SER A 138 -24.40 8.10 -0.12
C SER A 138 -23.32 7.13 -0.59
N PHE A 139 -23.70 5.87 -0.84
CA PHE A 139 -22.74 4.86 -1.28
C PHE A 139 -23.35 3.82 -2.20
N VAL A 140 -22.47 3.11 -2.92
CA VAL A 140 -22.80 1.92 -3.69
C VAL A 140 -21.82 0.80 -3.32
N ARG A 141 -22.27 -0.44 -3.39
CA ARG A 141 -21.40 -1.61 -3.26
C ARG A 141 -20.96 -2.09 -4.63
N ARG A 142 -19.72 -2.48 -4.73
CA ARG A 142 -19.19 -2.99 -6.00
C ARG A 142 -19.89 -4.28 -6.46
N SER A 143 -20.32 -5.11 -5.52
CA SER A 143 -21.03 -6.37 -5.78
C SER A 143 -22.48 -6.19 -6.22
N ASP A 144 -23.08 -5.02 -6.02
CA ASP A 144 -24.46 -4.80 -6.42
C ASP A 144 -24.57 -4.78 -7.95
N GLN A 145 -25.68 -5.32 -8.48
CA GLN A 145 -26.00 -5.15 -9.89
C GLN A 145 -26.47 -3.72 -10.13
N TRP A 146 -25.72 -3.01 -10.95
CA TRP A 146 -25.99 -1.58 -11.18
C TRP A 146 -26.89 -1.41 -12.41
N ASP A 147 -28.21 -1.46 -12.18
CA ASP A 147 -29.22 -1.31 -13.23
C ASP A 147 -29.51 0.15 -13.62
N LYS A 148 -28.99 1.12 -12.87
CA LYS A 148 -29.26 2.54 -13.08
C LYS A 148 -28.02 3.29 -13.58
N ASP A 149 -28.21 4.10 -14.61
CA ASP A 149 -27.26 5.11 -15.02
C ASP A 149 -27.18 6.19 -13.93
N GLY A 150 -25.99 6.40 -13.34
CA GLY A 150 -25.76 7.44 -12.36
C GLY A 150 -24.40 7.34 -11.69
N TYR A 151 -23.81 8.52 -11.42
CA TYR A 151 -22.53 8.69 -10.72
C TYR A 151 -22.75 9.30 -9.31
N ASP A 152 -23.98 9.20 -8.78
CA ASP A 152 -24.38 9.94 -7.59
C ASP A 152 -24.14 9.13 -6.30
N PHE A 153 -22.87 8.91 -6.01
CA PHE A 153 -22.44 8.36 -4.73
C PHE A 153 -21.16 9.05 -4.25
N SER A 154 -21.00 9.13 -2.95
CA SER A 154 -19.83 9.67 -2.27
C SER A 154 -18.78 8.58 -2.00
N VAL A 155 -19.24 7.36 -1.69
CA VAL A 155 -18.40 6.22 -1.36
C VAL A 155 -18.71 5.04 -2.26
N LEU A 156 -17.67 4.45 -2.86
CA LEU A 156 -17.73 3.12 -3.46
C LEU A 156 -17.15 2.11 -2.44
N LEU A 157 -17.98 1.24 -1.91
CA LEU A 157 -17.54 0.11 -1.09
C LEU A 157 -17.06 -1.02 -2.02
N LEU A 158 -15.77 -1.25 -2.06
CA LEU A 158 -15.14 -2.31 -2.85
C LEU A 158 -15.20 -3.64 -2.07
N ASP A 159 -16.26 -4.37 -2.25
CA ASP A 159 -16.55 -5.64 -1.58
C ASP A 159 -16.33 -6.85 -2.48
N THR A 160 -15.38 -6.74 -3.41
CA THR A 160 -14.97 -7.79 -4.35
C THR A 160 -13.47 -8.06 -4.23
N MET A 161 -13.04 -9.28 -4.64
CA MET A 161 -11.64 -9.68 -4.62
C MET A 161 -10.93 -9.32 -5.93
N GLY A 162 -9.65 -8.93 -5.79
CA GLY A 162 -8.73 -8.80 -6.95
C GLY A 162 -8.82 -7.48 -7.71
N GLU A 163 -9.76 -6.58 -7.38
CA GLU A 163 -9.94 -5.31 -8.11
C GLU A 163 -9.15 -4.14 -7.50
N LEU A 164 -8.64 -4.24 -6.26
CA LEU A 164 -7.98 -3.12 -5.56
C LEU A 164 -6.77 -2.56 -6.32
N ALA A 165 -5.98 -3.43 -6.94
CA ALA A 165 -4.83 -3.03 -7.75
C ALA A 165 -5.25 -2.15 -8.95
N GLU A 166 -6.33 -2.52 -9.66
CA GLU A 166 -6.88 -1.70 -10.74
C GLU A 166 -7.40 -0.36 -10.22
N VAL A 167 -8.01 -0.35 -9.04
CA VAL A 167 -8.55 0.86 -8.41
C VAL A 167 -7.45 1.84 -8.03
N TYR A 168 -6.30 1.38 -7.55
CA TYR A 168 -5.15 2.25 -7.32
C TYR A 168 -4.69 2.98 -8.59
N SER A 169 -4.87 2.41 -9.77
CA SER A 169 -4.47 3.05 -11.02
C SER A 169 -5.24 4.33 -11.33
N ILE A 170 -6.46 4.46 -10.81
CA ILE A 170 -7.38 5.57 -11.12
C ILE A 170 -7.53 6.57 -9.97
N CYS A 171 -6.95 6.31 -8.81
CA CYS A 171 -6.99 7.27 -7.71
C CYS A 171 -6.00 8.42 -7.90
N ASP A 172 -6.20 9.48 -7.16
CA ASP A 172 -5.26 10.60 -7.06
C ASP A 172 -4.21 10.31 -5.98
N PHE A 173 -4.61 9.68 -4.87
CA PHE A 173 -3.76 9.22 -3.77
C PHE A 173 -4.45 8.10 -3.00
N ALA A 174 -3.71 7.41 -2.12
CA ALA A 174 -4.24 6.30 -1.36
C ALA A 174 -3.92 6.38 0.14
N PHE A 175 -4.80 5.81 0.96
CA PHE A 175 -4.52 5.41 2.34
C PHE A 175 -4.39 3.88 2.38
N VAL A 176 -3.36 3.37 3.04
CA VAL A 176 -3.13 1.93 3.19
C VAL A 176 -3.40 1.51 4.64
N GLY A 177 -4.40 0.67 4.80
CA GLY A 177 -4.91 0.22 6.10
C GLY A 177 -4.05 -0.80 6.83
N ASN A 178 -4.58 -1.30 7.96
CA ASN A 178 -3.85 -2.05 8.99
C ASN A 178 -2.68 -1.26 9.56
N SER A 179 -2.80 0.05 9.55
CA SER A 179 -1.71 0.96 9.90
C SER A 179 -2.10 2.03 10.92
N PHE A 180 -3.40 2.28 11.11
CA PHE A 180 -3.91 3.39 11.91
C PHE A 180 -4.37 2.96 13.32
N VAL A 181 -4.79 1.71 13.47
CA VAL A 181 -5.27 1.13 14.74
C VAL A 181 -4.43 -0.07 15.16
N THR A 182 -4.44 -0.39 16.46
CA THR A 182 -3.78 -1.58 17.01
C THR A 182 -4.74 -2.77 17.08
N PRO A 183 -4.26 -4.01 16.84
CA PRO A 183 -2.95 -4.39 16.35
C PRO A 183 -2.80 -4.06 14.87
N GLY A 184 -1.75 -3.32 14.51
CA GLY A 184 -1.45 -2.91 13.15
C GLY A 184 -0.41 -3.79 12.46
N GLY A 185 0.50 -3.15 11.76
CA GLY A 185 1.63 -3.75 11.03
C GLY A 185 1.76 -3.25 9.61
N GLY A 186 0.73 -2.62 9.10
CA GLY A 186 0.65 -2.06 7.74
C GLY A 186 0.55 -3.11 6.64
N HIS A 187 -0.30 -2.86 5.67
CA HIS A 187 -0.32 -3.60 4.40
C HIS A 187 0.73 -3.05 3.42
N ASN A 188 0.69 -3.51 2.17
CA ASN A 188 1.69 -3.18 1.16
C ASN A 188 1.61 -1.70 0.73
N LEU A 189 2.50 -0.86 1.27
CA LEU A 189 2.57 0.58 0.95
C LEU A 189 3.05 0.87 -0.48
N ILE A 190 3.72 -0.10 -1.11
CA ILE A 190 4.31 0.07 -2.44
C ILE A 190 3.27 -0.09 -3.55
N GLU A 191 2.17 -0.79 -3.29
CA GLU A 191 1.19 -1.08 -4.32
C GLU A 191 0.55 0.18 -4.95
N PRO A 192 0.07 1.19 -4.20
CA PRO A 192 -0.37 2.45 -4.81
C PRO A 192 0.76 3.21 -5.51
N VAL A 193 1.96 3.22 -4.91
CA VAL A 193 3.13 3.93 -5.47
C VAL A 193 3.54 3.34 -6.82
N ALA A 194 3.32 2.06 -7.00
CA ALA A 194 3.49 1.34 -8.26
C ALA A 194 2.68 1.94 -9.42
N TYR A 195 1.51 2.49 -9.10
CA TYR A 195 0.66 3.19 -10.04
C TYR A 195 0.92 4.70 -10.09
N GLY A 196 2.00 5.17 -9.49
CA GLY A 196 2.33 6.60 -9.44
C GLY A 196 1.60 7.37 -8.33
N LYS A 197 0.96 6.69 -7.36
CA LYS A 197 0.11 7.36 -6.37
C LYS A 197 0.82 7.55 -5.04
N PRO A 198 0.86 8.77 -4.49
CA PRO A 198 1.37 9.01 -3.15
C PRO A 198 0.45 8.36 -2.11
N VAL A 199 1.01 8.03 -0.95
CA VAL A 199 0.33 7.20 0.04
C VAL A 199 0.33 7.81 1.44
N LEU A 200 -0.82 7.69 2.11
CA LEU A 200 -1.01 7.95 3.53
C LEU A 200 -1.05 6.62 4.28
N PHE A 201 -0.52 6.60 5.48
CA PHE A 201 -0.57 5.43 6.35
C PHE A 201 -0.43 5.83 7.82
N GLY A 202 -0.94 4.99 8.70
CA GLY A 202 -0.88 5.21 10.14
C GLY A 202 0.49 4.90 10.75
N PRO A 203 0.62 5.04 12.08
CA PRO A 203 1.89 4.85 12.79
C PRO A 203 2.32 3.38 12.91
N TYR A 204 1.40 2.42 12.72
CA TYR A 204 1.64 0.99 12.94
C TYR A 204 2.00 0.29 11.63
N VAL A 205 3.27 0.37 11.23
CA VAL A 205 3.78 -0.16 9.95
C VAL A 205 4.97 -1.12 10.13
N GLU A 206 5.07 -1.79 11.26
CA GLU A 206 6.22 -2.61 11.63
C GLU A 206 6.54 -3.70 10.60
N ASN A 207 5.53 -4.21 9.90
CA ASN A 207 5.73 -5.18 8.83
C ASN A 207 6.28 -4.56 7.54
N ASN A 208 6.21 -3.24 7.40
CA ASN A 208 6.61 -2.50 6.21
C ASN A 208 7.48 -1.27 6.55
N GLN A 209 8.09 -1.23 7.75
CA GLN A 209 8.85 -0.07 8.25
C GLN A 209 9.86 0.46 7.24
N HIS A 210 10.67 -0.43 6.63
CA HIS A 210 11.66 -0.01 5.65
C HIS A 210 11.04 0.71 4.43
N ASN A 211 9.90 0.20 3.94
CA ASN A 211 9.20 0.85 2.83
C ASN A 211 8.57 2.17 3.27
N ALA A 212 8.03 2.23 4.50
CA ALA A 212 7.47 3.45 5.06
C ALA A 212 8.55 4.56 5.17
N ASP A 213 9.72 4.22 5.69
CA ASP A 213 10.85 5.16 5.84
C ASP A 213 11.29 5.67 4.46
N ALA A 214 11.48 4.78 3.49
CA ALA A 214 11.88 5.16 2.12
C ALA A 214 10.82 6.04 1.43
N LEU A 215 9.54 5.80 1.67
CA LEU A 215 8.45 6.61 1.11
C LEU A 215 8.39 7.99 1.78
N ILE A 216 8.62 8.09 3.08
CA ILE A 216 8.71 9.38 3.79
C ILE A 216 9.92 10.18 3.27
N GLU A 217 11.10 9.57 3.22
CA GLU A 217 12.33 10.21 2.73
C GLU A 217 12.19 10.69 1.28
N SER A 218 11.50 9.92 0.44
CA SER A 218 11.20 10.32 -0.93
C SER A 218 10.04 11.33 -1.03
N GLY A 219 9.34 11.66 0.06
CA GLY A 219 8.14 12.53 0.04
C GLY A 219 6.96 11.93 -0.72
N LEU A 220 6.95 10.62 -0.95
CA LEU A 220 5.83 9.88 -1.56
C LEU A 220 4.86 9.33 -0.53
N GLY A 221 5.25 9.31 0.75
CA GLY A 221 4.46 8.82 1.86
C GLY A 221 4.33 9.85 2.97
N ILE A 222 3.14 9.97 3.56
CA ILE A 222 2.88 10.76 4.77
C ILE A 222 2.36 9.81 5.85
N LYS A 223 3.05 9.80 6.98
CA LYS A 223 2.58 9.12 8.18
C LYS A 223 1.63 10.04 8.95
N VAL A 224 0.43 9.55 9.26
CA VAL A 224 -0.63 10.25 10.00
C VAL A 224 -1.01 9.45 11.24
N SER A 225 -1.13 10.11 12.38
CA SER A 225 -1.36 9.45 13.69
C SER A 225 -2.72 9.76 14.28
N THR A 226 -3.41 10.78 13.78
CA THR A 226 -4.72 11.23 14.25
C THR A 226 -5.67 11.47 13.07
N ALA A 227 -6.97 11.53 13.36
CA ALA A 227 -7.99 11.89 12.36
C ALA A 227 -7.74 13.29 11.77
N ASP A 228 -7.29 14.24 12.61
CA ASP A 228 -7.03 15.61 12.17
C ASP A 228 -5.79 15.68 11.25
N GLU A 229 -4.74 14.91 11.55
CA GLU A 229 -3.59 14.78 10.65
C GLU A 229 -3.97 14.13 9.32
N LEU A 230 -4.81 13.09 9.35
CA LEU A 230 -5.34 12.46 8.13
C LEU A 230 -6.14 13.47 7.31
N GLU A 231 -7.05 14.21 7.95
CA GLU A 231 -7.85 15.24 7.27
C GLU A 231 -6.96 16.34 6.67
N ALA A 232 -5.98 16.84 7.43
CA ALA A 232 -5.07 17.88 6.95
C ALA A 232 -4.26 17.40 5.74
N ALA A 233 -3.74 16.17 5.77
CA ALA A 233 -2.97 15.61 4.66
C ALA A 233 -3.84 15.40 3.39
N VAL A 234 -5.06 14.86 3.55
CA VAL A 234 -6.00 14.69 2.44
C VAL A 234 -6.40 16.05 1.87
N ARG A 235 -6.76 17.01 2.72
CA ARG A 235 -7.10 18.39 2.34
C ARG A 235 -5.98 19.05 1.55
N HIS A 236 -4.74 18.92 2.01
CA HIS A 236 -3.57 19.45 1.33
C HIS A 236 -3.47 18.91 -0.09
N TRP A 237 -3.53 17.60 -0.29
CA TRP A 237 -3.45 17.01 -1.62
C TRP A 237 -4.65 17.31 -2.52
N LEU A 238 -5.84 17.50 -1.95
CA LEU A 238 -7.01 17.92 -2.71
C LEU A 238 -6.88 19.37 -3.22
N SER A 239 -6.19 20.23 -2.47
CA SER A 239 -5.97 21.63 -2.82
C SER A 239 -4.77 21.83 -3.76
N GLU A 240 -3.73 21.01 -3.63
CA GLU A 240 -2.44 21.14 -4.34
C GLU A 240 -2.28 20.15 -5.50
N ARG A 241 -3.11 20.27 -6.52
CA ARG A 241 -3.13 19.38 -7.70
C ARG A 241 -1.80 19.29 -8.46
N THR A 242 -1.08 20.38 -8.52
CA THR A 242 0.24 20.45 -9.17
C THR A 242 1.26 19.61 -8.42
N GLU A 243 1.16 19.55 -7.09
CA GLU A 243 2.00 18.67 -6.27
C GLU A 243 1.70 17.19 -6.53
N LEU A 244 0.42 16.81 -6.60
CA LEU A 244 0.03 15.42 -6.94
C LEU A 244 0.62 14.98 -8.29
N ALA A 245 0.55 15.84 -9.31
CA ALA A 245 1.13 15.53 -10.63
C ALA A 245 2.66 15.36 -10.55
N ARG A 246 3.34 16.20 -9.76
CA ARG A 246 4.78 16.06 -9.49
C ARG A 246 5.12 14.77 -8.75
N LEU A 247 4.31 14.40 -7.76
CA LEU A 247 4.48 13.17 -6.99
C LEU A 247 4.28 11.91 -7.86
N GLU A 248 3.35 11.95 -8.81
CA GLU A 248 3.17 10.85 -9.78
C GLU A 248 4.45 10.61 -10.60
N GLY A 249 5.06 11.68 -11.12
CA GLY A 249 6.34 11.58 -11.83
C GLY A 249 7.46 11.02 -10.94
N LYS A 250 7.53 11.48 -9.68
CA LYS A 250 8.50 11.03 -8.69
C LYS A 250 8.33 9.56 -8.32
N ALA A 251 7.08 9.10 -8.17
CA ALA A 251 6.75 7.71 -7.87
C ALA A 251 7.21 6.76 -8.98
N LYS A 252 7.07 7.14 -10.25
CA LYS A 252 7.60 6.37 -11.39
C LYS A 252 9.12 6.22 -11.30
N GLY A 253 9.85 7.29 -11.00
CA GLY A 253 11.30 7.25 -10.78
C GLY A 253 11.70 6.39 -9.59
N PHE A 254 10.98 6.51 -8.47
CA PHE A 254 11.20 5.70 -7.27
C PHE A 254 11.06 4.19 -7.57
N VAL A 255 10.00 3.82 -8.27
CA VAL A 255 9.75 2.44 -8.67
C VAL A 255 10.86 1.90 -9.57
N LEU A 256 11.22 2.63 -10.63
CA LEU A 256 12.29 2.24 -11.56
C LEU A 256 13.62 2.01 -10.82
N HIS A 257 13.94 2.84 -9.83
CA HIS A 257 15.16 2.68 -9.03
C HIS A 257 15.17 1.38 -8.20
N HIS A 258 14.00 0.89 -7.79
CA HIS A 258 13.87 -0.31 -6.95
C HIS A 258 13.65 -1.60 -7.76
N GLN A 259 13.48 -1.53 -9.08
CA GLN A 259 13.30 -2.68 -9.97
C GLN A 259 14.58 -3.52 -10.14
N GLY A 260 14.45 -4.68 -10.77
CA GLY A 260 15.53 -5.59 -11.14
C GLY A 260 15.83 -6.68 -10.11
N ALA A 261 15.03 -6.80 -9.05
CA ALA A 261 15.21 -7.83 -8.02
C ALA A 261 15.07 -9.25 -8.61
N SER A 262 14.08 -9.47 -9.46
CA SER A 262 13.84 -10.77 -10.12
C SER A 262 14.99 -11.15 -11.05
N ARG A 263 15.56 -10.19 -11.78
CA ARG A 263 16.71 -10.42 -12.64
C ARG A 263 17.94 -10.78 -11.81
N ARG A 264 18.25 -9.99 -10.78
CA ARG A 264 19.35 -10.31 -9.85
C ARG A 264 19.21 -11.69 -9.21
N MET A 265 17.95 -12.12 -8.89
CA MET A 265 17.71 -13.48 -8.43
C MET A 265 18.06 -14.53 -9.48
N ALA A 266 17.62 -14.34 -10.72
CA ALA A 266 17.88 -15.26 -11.80
C ALA A 266 19.41 -15.40 -12.07
N ASP A 267 20.12 -14.27 -12.11
CA ASP A 267 21.57 -14.24 -12.28
C ASP A 267 22.29 -15.04 -11.16
N ILE A 268 21.89 -14.87 -9.91
CA ILE A 268 22.45 -15.62 -8.76
C ILE A 268 22.19 -17.13 -8.90
N ILE A 269 20.99 -17.52 -9.31
CA ILE A 269 20.65 -18.94 -9.50
C ILE A 269 21.52 -19.53 -10.61
N ASP A 270 21.67 -18.82 -11.73
CA ASP A 270 22.44 -19.26 -12.87
C ASP A 270 23.94 -19.44 -12.51
N ASP A 271 24.48 -18.50 -11.75
CA ASP A 271 25.87 -18.59 -11.25
C ASP A 271 26.06 -19.79 -10.29
N GLN A 272 25.09 -20.05 -9.40
CA GLN A 272 25.15 -21.20 -8.48
C GLN A 272 24.98 -22.56 -9.17
N LEU A 273 24.35 -22.62 -10.33
CA LEU A 273 24.17 -23.85 -11.11
C LEU A 273 25.36 -24.16 -12.03
N LYS A 274 26.20 -23.17 -12.33
CA LYS A 274 27.39 -23.30 -13.17
C LYS A 274 28.67 -23.61 -12.41
N GLY A 275 28.70 -23.36 -11.11
CA GLY A 275 29.85 -23.63 -10.22
C GLY A 275 29.67 -24.90 -9.42
#